data_847390ca81d6535a5930e20267cf1408
#
_entry.id   847390ca81d6535a5930e20267cf1408
#
_cell.length_a   1.000
_cell.length_b   1.000
_cell.length_c   1.000
_cell.angle_alpha   90.00
_cell.angle_beta   90.00
_cell.angle_gamma   90.00
#
_symmetry.space_group_name_H-M   'P 1'
#
loop_
_entity.id
_entity.type
_entity.pdbx_description
1 polymer ?
#
loop_
_entity_poly.entity_id
_entity_poly.type
_entity_poly.pdbx_seq_one_letter_code
_entity_poly.pdbx_strand_id
1 'polypeptide(L)'
;MGWAHRGRRMAETNPGDLAVVESIANRHFGTGTTLIGGEFVDPDNSGLRMEEGRYIAIAQQALLEAQGKAPRVVYGYVAGPQFESLGDKLAFRSTGCEVIGMSGHEVSLAALWNIPVAQVVLITNGAFAPHSHEGNQAVGEQSAQPTAKALRHMVANWQRR
;
A
#
# COMPACT_ATOMS: atom_id res chain seq x y z
N MET A 1 10.70 25.53 -1.62
CA MET A 1 11.51 24.40 -2.11
C MET A 1 10.63 23.57 -3.00
N GLY A 2 10.92 23.54 -4.32
CA GLY A 2 10.08 22.82 -5.28
C GLY A 2 10.39 21.34 -5.23
N TRP A 3 9.41 20.53 -4.91
CA TRP A 3 9.45 19.08 -5.07
C TRP A 3 9.38 18.79 -6.57
N ALA A 4 10.52 18.55 -7.18
CA ALA A 4 10.56 18.00 -8.53
C ALA A 4 10.11 16.55 -8.45
N HIS A 5 8.85 16.26 -8.71
CA HIS A 5 8.44 14.94 -9.16
C HIS A 5 9.20 14.66 -10.47
N ARG A 6 10.38 14.06 -10.37
CA ARG A 6 10.98 13.41 -11.51
C ARG A 6 9.96 12.39 -11.98
N GLY A 7 9.53 12.49 -13.23
CA GLY A 7 8.47 11.66 -13.79
C GLY A 7 8.73 10.18 -13.58
N ARG A 8 8.29 9.67 -12.44
CA ARG A 8 8.26 8.25 -12.15
C ARG A 8 7.24 7.63 -13.09
N ARG A 9 7.67 6.65 -13.85
CA ARG A 9 6.75 5.83 -14.63
C ARG A 9 5.88 5.05 -13.65
N MET A 10 4.56 5.13 -13.82
CA MET A 10 3.62 4.34 -13.02
C MET A 10 3.93 2.85 -13.17
N ALA A 11 3.81 2.12 -12.08
CA ALA A 11 4.03 0.68 -12.09
C ALA A 11 2.95 -0.01 -12.96
N GLU A 12 3.39 -0.91 -13.83
CA GLU A 12 2.46 -1.76 -14.57
C GLU A 12 1.99 -2.89 -13.66
N THR A 13 0.74 -2.80 -13.20
CA THR A 13 0.10 -3.80 -12.36
C THR A 13 -1.20 -4.30 -12.99
N ASN A 14 -1.50 -5.58 -12.80
CA ASN A 14 -2.72 -6.23 -13.24
C ASN A 14 -3.42 -6.89 -12.06
N PRO A 15 -4.73 -7.15 -12.15
CA PRO A 15 -5.41 -7.99 -11.17
C PRO A 15 -4.69 -9.32 -10.96
N GLY A 16 -4.50 -9.71 -9.71
CA GLY A 16 -3.70 -10.86 -9.29
C GLY A 16 -2.25 -10.54 -8.92
N ASP A 17 -1.74 -9.38 -9.26
CA ASP A 17 -0.38 -8.97 -8.88
C ASP A 17 -0.30 -8.55 -7.42
N LEU A 18 0.81 -8.90 -6.79
CA LEU A 18 1.24 -8.31 -5.52
C LEU A 18 2.14 -7.10 -5.79
N ALA A 19 1.97 -6.05 -5.02
CA ALA A 19 2.80 -4.84 -5.09
C ALA A 19 3.29 -4.40 -3.70
N VAL A 20 4.48 -3.83 -3.64
CA VAL A 20 5.02 -3.23 -2.41
C VAL A 20 4.59 -1.77 -2.35
N VAL A 21 4.00 -1.37 -1.26
CA VAL A 21 3.66 0.05 -1.01
C VAL A 21 4.93 0.80 -0.64
N GLU A 22 5.28 1.81 -1.42
CA GLU A 22 6.45 2.65 -1.13
C GLU A 22 6.09 3.94 -0.38
N SER A 23 4.85 4.43 -0.56
CA SER A 23 4.33 5.56 0.18
C SER A 23 2.80 5.52 0.25
N ILE A 24 2.22 6.17 1.26
CA ILE A 24 0.78 6.25 1.46
C ILE A 24 0.35 7.70 1.35
N ALA A 25 -0.61 7.96 0.47
CA ALA A 25 -1.34 9.22 0.43
C ALA A 25 -2.59 9.09 1.32
N ASN A 26 -2.51 9.63 2.53
CA ASN A 26 -3.64 9.70 3.44
C ASN A 26 -4.46 10.94 3.13
N ARG A 27 -5.67 10.75 2.58
CA ARG A 27 -6.60 11.83 2.25
C ARG A 27 -7.90 11.74 3.02
N HIS A 28 -7.80 11.50 4.31
CA HIS A 28 -8.96 11.58 5.20
C HIS A 28 -9.38 13.04 5.38
N PHE A 29 -10.27 13.49 4.55
CA PHE A 29 -10.99 14.74 4.79
C PHE A 29 -11.96 14.51 5.96
N GLY A 30 -11.68 15.10 7.11
CA GLY A 30 -12.61 15.21 8.22
C GLY A 30 -12.54 14.15 9.31
N THR A 31 -11.70 13.12 9.21
CA THR A 31 -11.34 12.30 10.38
C THR A 31 -10.08 12.88 11.01
N GLY A 32 -10.21 13.30 12.28
CA GLY A 32 -9.06 13.78 13.04
C GLY A 32 -7.94 12.74 12.99
N THR A 33 -6.75 13.17 12.65
CA THR A 33 -5.51 12.39 12.77
C THR A 33 -5.09 12.23 14.23
N THR A 34 -6.02 12.42 15.16
CA THR A 34 -5.84 12.27 16.59
C THR A 34 -5.78 10.79 16.88
N LEU A 35 -4.60 10.26 16.97
CA LEU A 35 -4.34 8.96 17.51
C LEU A 35 -4.38 9.07 19.05
N ILE A 36 -4.48 7.95 19.71
CA ILE A 36 -4.61 7.76 21.15
C ILE A 36 -3.95 8.88 21.97
N GLY A 37 -4.74 9.61 22.77
CA GLY A 37 -4.23 10.66 23.67
C GLY A 37 -4.29 12.10 23.13
N GLY A 38 -4.75 12.32 21.91
CA GLY A 38 -4.90 13.67 21.33
C GLY A 38 -3.59 14.29 20.85
N GLU A 39 -2.52 13.52 20.77
CA GLU A 39 -1.25 14.01 20.25
C GLU A 39 -1.25 14.07 18.72
N PHE A 40 -0.68 15.14 18.20
CA PHE A 40 -0.52 15.35 16.78
C PHE A 40 0.68 14.52 16.30
N VAL A 41 0.46 13.60 15.36
CA VAL A 41 1.55 12.89 14.71
C VAL A 41 2.06 13.76 13.57
N ASP A 42 3.27 14.29 13.72
CA ASP A 42 3.95 15.00 12.65
C ASP A 42 4.35 14.01 11.55
N PRO A 43 3.80 14.13 10.33
CA PRO A 43 4.13 13.22 9.24
C PRO A 43 5.61 13.23 8.89
N ASP A 44 6.28 14.36 9.07
CA ASP A 44 7.72 14.51 8.76
C ASP A 44 8.61 13.84 9.82
N ASN A 45 8.10 13.67 11.06
CA ASN A 45 8.78 13.00 12.16
C ASN A 45 8.22 11.60 12.48
N SER A 46 7.11 11.23 11.87
CA SER A 46 6.39 9.98 12.20
C SER A 46 7.08 8.69 11.76
N GLY A 47 8.24 8.77 11.16
CA GLY A 47 8.94 7.56 10.71
C GLY A 47 8.22 6.80 9.58
N LEU A 48 7.15 7.35 8.98
CA LEU A 48 6.47 6.83 7.80
C LEU A 48 7.38 6.79 6.55
N ARG A 49 8.67 6.74 6.75
CA ARG A 49 9.64 6.47 5.70
C ARG A 49 9.58 5.00 5.33
N MET A 50 8.55 4.64 4.57
CA MET A 50 8.50 3.33 3.92
C MET A 50 9.50 3.23 2.77
N GLU A 51 10.11 4.35 2.39
CA GLU A 51 10.87 4.49 1.15
C GLU A 51 12.24 3.82 1.16
N GLU A 52 12.87 3.69 2.31
CA GLU A 52 14.26 3.22 2.38
C GLU A 52 14.45 2.31 3.58
N GLY A 53 14.04 1.09 3.49
CA GLY A 53 14.24 0.19 4.60
C GLY A 53 14.49 -1.24 4.20
N ARG A 54 15.25 -1.92 5.05
CA ARG A 54 15.46 -3.34 4.98
C ARG A 54 14.15 -4.13 4.74
N TYR A 55 13.04 -3.68 5.33
CA TYR A 55 11.77 -4.38 5.25
C TYR A 55 11.10 -4.24 3.88
N ILE A 56 11.25 -3.08 3.22
CA ILE A 56 10.84 -2.91 1.83
C ILE A 56 11.67 -3.81 0.91
N ALA A 57 12.97 -3.90 1.13
CA ALA A 57 13.85 -4.79 0.36
C ALA A 57 13.46 -6.26 0.54
N ILE A 58 13.15 -6.69 1.77
CA ILE A 58 12.65 -8.04 2.06
C ILE A 58 11.33 -8.30 1.32
N ALA A 59 10.40 -7.35 1.36
CA ALA A 59 9.13 -7.47 0.66
C ALA A 59 9.34 -7.55 -0.86
N GLN A 60 10.19 -6.71 -1.44
CA GLN A 60 10.51 -6.75 -2.87
C GLN A 60 11.11 -8.11 -3.27
N GLN A 61 12.07 -8.62 -2.51
CA GLN A 61 12.67 -9.93 -2.77
C GLN A 61 11.62 -11.04 -2.69
N ALA A 62 10.74 -10.98 -1.68
CA ALA A 62 9.65 -11.94 -1.52
C ALA A 62 8.71 -11.96 -2.73
N LEU A 63 8.37 -10.79 -3.28
CA LEU A 63 7.53 -10.68 -4.46
C LEU A 63 8.24 -11.19 -5.72
N LEU A 64 9.51 -10.86 -5.89
CA LEU A 64 10.31 -11.40 -7.01
C LEU A 64 10.31 -12.93 -7.02
N GLU A 65 10.48 -13.55 -5.86
CA GLU A 65 10.46 -15.02 -5.75
C GLU A 65 9.07 -15.63 -5.90
N ALA A 66 8.01 -14.90 -5.49
CA ALA A 66 6.66 -15.42 -5.54
C ALA A 66 6.02 -15.31 -6.93
N GLN A 67 6.25 -14.19 -7.64
CA GLN A 67 5.56 -13.86 -8.89
C GLN A 67 6.47 -13.35 -10.02
N GLY A 68 7.80 -13.32 -9.84
CA GLY A 68 8.76 -12.90 -10.86
C GLY A 68 8.87 -11.38 -11.07
N LYS A 69 8.13 -10.57 -10.32
CA LYS A 69 8.17 -9.10 -10.36
C LYS A 69 7.85 -8.51 -8.98
N ALA A 70 8.32 -7.30 -8.72
CA ALA A 70 8.08 -6.59 -7.47
C ALA A 70 7.75 -5.11 -7.75
N PRO A 71 6.57 -4.80 -8.29
CA PRO A 71 6.17 -3.43 -8.53
C PRO A 71 6.08 -2.67 -7.21
N ARG A 72 6.49 -1.40 -7.23
CA ARG A 72 6.34 -0.46 -6.11
C ARG A 72 5.25 0.52 -6.47
N VAL A 73 4.35 0.79 -5.54
CA VAL A 73 3.16 1.61 -5.78
C VAL A 73 2.96 2.67 -4.72
N VAL A 74 2.37 3.79 -5.12
CA VAL A 74 1.83 4.80 -4.20
C VAL A 74 0.40 4.41 -3.85
N TYR A 75 0.14 4.23 -2.57
CA TYR A 75 -1.14 3.76 -2.05
C TYR A 75 -2.01 4.92 -1.58
N GLY A 76 -3.23 5.02 -2.12
CA GLY A 76 -4.28 5.91 -1.65
C GLY A 76 -5.10 5.23 -0.57
N TYR A 77 -5.14 5.81 0.63
CA TYR A 77 -5.95 5.29 1.71
C TYR A 77 -7.34 5.91 1.73
N VAL A 78 -8.37 5.06 1.86
CA VAL A 78 -9.78 5.42 2.07
C VAL A 78 -10.37 4.64 3.25
N ALA A 79 -11.26 5.26 4.01
CA ALA A 79 -11.82 4.60 5.20
C ALA A 79 -12.86 3.51 4.90
N GLY A 80 -13.44 3.52 3.71
CA GLY A 80 -14.65 2.72 3.45
C GLY A 80 -15.88 3.30 4.17
N PRO A 81 -16.99 2.59 4.27
CA PRO A 81 -17.24 1.19 3.84
C PRO A 81 -17.64 1.05 2.36
N GLN A 82 -17.75 2.16 1.62
CA GLN A 82 -18.14 2.15 0.21
C GLN A 82 -16.92 2.14 -0.71
N PHE A 83 -17.09 1.63 -1.91
CA PHE A 83 -16.11 1.79 -2.98
C PHE A 83 -16.02 3.24 -3.44
N GLU A 84 -14.86 3.63 -3.96
CA GLU A 84 -14.59 4.97 -4.45
C GLU A 84 -15.45 5.29 -5.66
N SER A 85 -16.01 6.50 -5.66
CA SER A 85 -16.66 7.08 -6.82
C SER A 85 -15.64 7.35 -7.94
N LEU A 86 -16.13 7.63 -9.15
CA LEU A 86 -15.25 8.07 -10.25
C LEU A 86 -14.47 9.34 -9.88
N GLY A 87 -15.11 10.27 -9.17
CA GLY A 87 -14.46 11.50 -8.71
C GLY A 87 -13.31 11.24 -7.75
N ASP A 88 -13.50 10.31 -6.79
CA ASP A 88 -12.45 9.92 -5.86
C ASP A 88 -11.26 9.29 -6.59
N LYS A 89 -11.54 8.37 -7.52
CA LYS A 89 -10.49 7.70 -8.32
C LYS A 89 -9.67 8.69 -9.15
N LEU A 90 -10.33 9.67 -9.77
CA LEU A 90 -9.66 10.73 -10.51
C LEU A 90 -8.82 11.63 -9.59
N ALA A 91 -9.33 11.96 -8.40
CA ALA A 91 -8.60 12.76 -7.42
C ALA A 91 -7.34 12.02 -6.92
N PHE A 92 -7.45 10.75 -6.56
CA PHE A 92 -6.30 9.94 -6.17
C PHE A 92 -5.27 9.84 -7.31
N ARG A 93 -5.71 9.55 -8.52
CA ARG A 93 -4.82 9.49 -9.69
C ARG A 93 -4.08 10.80 -9.92
N SER A 94 -4.76 11.95 -9.77
CA SER A 94 -4.14 13.28 -9.96
C SER A 94 -3.02 13.58 -8.98
N THR A 95 -2.95 12.85 -7.85
CA THR A 95 -1.92 12.96 -6.83
C THR A 95 -0.85 11.89 -6.92
N GLY A 96 -0.86 11.10 -7.99
CA GLY A 96 0.14 10.07 -8.22
C GLY A 96 -0.16 8.75 -7.51
N CYS A 97 -1.33 8.58 -6.89
CA CYS A 97 -1.73 7.26 -6.36
C CYS A 97 -1.97 6.28 -7.50
N GLU A 98 -1.47 5.07 -7.33
CA GLU A 98 -1.53 3.98 -8.30
C GLU A 98 -2.50 2.90 -7.87
N VAL A 99 -2.69 2.73 -6.56
CA VAL A 99 -3.65 1.80 -5.95
C VAL A 99 -4.42 2.49 -4.84
N ILE A 100 -5.63 1.99 -4.54
CA ILE A 100 -6.50 2.52 -3.49
C ILE A 100 -6.98 1.35 -2.63
N GLY A 101 -7.09 1.57 -1.32
CA GLY A 101 -7.64 0.57 -0.41
C GLY A 101 -7.79 1.07 1.03
N MET A 102 -8.19 0.20 1.93
CA MET A 102 -8.65 0.56 3.28
C MET A 102 -7.64 0.26 4.40
N SER A 103 -6.43 -0.20 4.09
CA SER A 103 -5.41 -0.58 5.09
C SER A 103 -4.36 0.52 5.26
N GLY A 104 -4.67 1.56 5.98
CA GLY A 104 -3.77 2.70 6.22
C GLY A 104 -3.59 3.05 7.69
N HIS A 105 -4.57 2.76 8.53
CA HIS A 105 -4.49 3.05 9.97
C HIS A 105 -3.41 2.20 10.66
N GLU A 106 -3.31 0.93 10.31
CA GLU A 106 -2.34 -0.01 10.87
C GLU A 106 -0.91 0.46 10.62
N VAL A 107 -0.64 0.98 9.43
CA VAL A 107 0.68 1.50 9.06
C VAL A 107 0.98 2.79 9.83
N SER A 108 0.00 3.68 9.96
CA SER A 108 0.13 4.92 10.73
C SER A 108 0.39 4.64 12.21
N LEU A 109 -0.33 3.68 12.82
CA LEU A 109 -0.12 3.26 14.20
C LEU A 109 1.27 2.62 14.40
N ALA A 110 1.68 1.76 13.49
CA ALA A 110 3.00 1.14 13.54
C ALA A 110 4.11 2.21 13.51
N ALA A 111 3.97 3.20 12.63
CA ALA A 111 4.92 4.30 12.53
C ALA A 111 4.96 5.14 13.83
N LEU A 112 3.79 5.44 14.42
CA LEU A 112 3.71 6.18 15.68
C LEU A 112 4.51 5.50 16.81
N TRP A 113 4.49 4.19 16.85
CA TRP A 113 5.21 3.40 17.86
C TRP A 113 6.59 2.93 17.40
N ASN A 114 7.12 3.48 16.31
CA ASN A 114 8.40 3.08 15.71
C ASN A 114 8.48 1.55 15.44
N ILE A 115 7.35 0.94 15.12
CA ILE A 115 7.30 -0.46 14.71
C ILE A 115 7.63 -0.54 13.23
N PRO A 116 8.68 -1.27 12.83
CA PRO A 116 9.00 -1.45 11.42
C PRO A 116 7.85 -2.09 10.67
N VAL A 117 7.49 -1.53 9.52
CA VAL A 117 6.39 -2.02 8.70
C VAL A 117 6.78 -2.07 7.23
N ALA A 118 6.33 -3.09 6.53
CA ALA A 118 6.26 -3.12 5.07
C ALA A 118 4.84 -3.53 4.68
N GLN A 119 4.22 -2.77 3.79
CA GLN A 119 2.90 -3.09 3.29
C GLN A 119 3.00 -3.71 1.90
N VAL A 120 2.35 -4.85 1.74
CA VAL A 120 2.16 -5.52 0.45
C VAL A 120 0.65 -5.55 0.17
N VAL A 121 0.29 -5.22 -1.05
CA VAL A 121 -1.10 -5.20 -1.48
C VAL A 121 -1.31 -6.16 -2.65
N LEU A 122 -2.47 -6.80 -2.68
CA LEU A 122 -2.96 -7.56 -3.82
C LEU A 122 -3.85 -6.66 -4.66
N ILE A 123 -3.56 -6.56 -5.95
CA ILE A 123 -4.40 -5.84 -6.90
C ILE A 123 -5.57 -6.75 -7.28
N THR A 124 -6.78 -6.38 -6.88
CA THR A 124 -7.97 -7.23 -7.12
C THR A 124 -8.72 -6.84 -8.38
N ASN A 125 -8.62 -5.58 -8.81
CA ASN A 125 -9.35 -5.06 -9.97
C ASN A 125 -8.65 -3.83 -10.57
N GLY A 126 -8.97 -3.53 -11.82
CA GLY A 126 -8.59 -2.26 -12.42
C GLY A 126 -9.44 -1.11 -11.86
N ALA A 127 -8.83 0.02 -11.55
CA ALA A 127 -9.51 1.14 -10.88
C ALA A 127 -10.76 1.65 -11.61
N PHE A 128 -10.75 1.63 -12.94
CA PHE A 128 -11.86 2.11 -13.78
C PHE A 128 -12.66 0.97 -14.44
N ALA A 129 -12.29 -0.28 -14.20
CA ALA A 129 -13.04 -1.43 -14.68
C ALA A 129 -14.26 -1.70 -13.78
N PRO A 130 -15.35 -2.25 -14.33
CA PRO A 130 -16.42 -2.79 -13.52
C PRO A 130 -15.87 -3.88 -12.57
N HIS A 131 -16.28 -3.85 -11.32
CA HIS A 131 -15.86 -4.82 -10.31
C HIS A 131 -16.98 -5.08 -9.31
N SER A 132 -16.91 -6.23 -8.68
CA SER A 132 -17.81 -6.62 -7.59
C SER A 132 -17.02 -7.19 -6.42
N HIS A 133 -17.66 -7.30 -5.27
CA HIS A 133 -17.05 -7.91 -4.10
C HIS A 133 -16.67 -9.37 -4.36
N GLU A 134 -17.55 -10.13 -5.00
CA GLU A 134 -17.33 -11.54 -5.37
C GLU A 134 -16.16 -11.67 -6.35
N GLY A 135 -16.08 -10.78 -7.35
CA GLY A 135 -14.95 -10.75 -8.29
C GLY A 135 -13.62 -10.52 -7.60
N ASN A 136 -13.58 -9.58 -6.65
CA ASN A 136 -12.39 -9.31 -5.86
C ASN A 136 -11.98 -10.50 -4.98
N GLN A 137 -12.95 -11.21 -4.38
CA GLN A 137 -12.70 -12.43 -3.62
C GLN A 137 -12.12 -13.55 -4.51
N ALA A 138 -12.67 -13.75 -5.70
CA ALA A 138 -12.17 -14.76 -6.65
C ALA A 138 -10.70 -14.49 -7.04
N VAL A 139 -10.31 -13.23 -7.25
CA VAL A 139 -8.90 -12.86 -7.48
C VAL A 139 -8.05 -13.16 -6.25
N GLY A 140 -8.57 -12.91 -5.04
CA GLY A 140 -7.91 -13.24 -3.78
C GLY A 140 -7.61 -14.74 -3.66
N GLU A 141 -8.59 -15.59 -3.96
CA GLU A 141 -8.45 -17.05 -3.93
C GLU A 141 -7.41 -17.54 -4.96
N GLN A 142 -7.47 -17.04 -6.20
CA GLN A 142 -6.51 -17.39 -7.25
C GLN A 142 -5.09 -16.97 -6.90
N SER A 143 -4.92 -15.88 -6.15
CA SER A 143 -3.62 -15.35 -5.73
C SER A 143 -3.14 -15.88 -4.38
N ALA A 144 -3.85 -16.82 -3.78
CA ALA A 144 -3.53 -17.34 -2.44
C ALA A 144 -2.14 -17.98 -2.36
N GLN A 145 -1.74 -18.76 -3.38
CA GLN A 145 -0.43 -19.44 -3.38
C GLN A 145 0.75 -18.45 -3.48
N PRO A 146 0.81 -17.53 -4.46
CA PRO A 146 1.89 -16.54 -4.51
C PRO A 146 1.90 -15.64 -3.27
N THR A 147 0.74 -15.26 -2.74
CA THR A 147 0.63 -14.49 -1.49
C THR A 147 1.24 -15.24 -0.32
N ALA A 148 0.88 -16.51 -0.12
CA ALA A 148 1.41 -17.34 0.96
C ALA A 148 2.93 -17.56 0.81
N LYS A 149 3.44 -17.69 -0.42
CA LYS A 149 4.88 -17.81 -0.69
C LYS A 149 5.62 -16.53 -0.30
N ALA A 150 5.10 -15.38 -0.72
CA ALA A 150 5.68 -14.08 -0.37
C ALA A 150 5.70 -13.86 1.15
N LEU A 151 4.58 -14.11 1.85
CA LEU A 151 4.48 -13.98 3.30
C LEU A 151 5.49 -14.87 4.02
N ARG A 152 5.62 -16.15 3.64
CA ARG A 152 6.61 -17.06 4.24
C ARG A 152 8.04 -16.55 4.08
N HIS A 153 8.39 -16.03 2.91
CA HIS A 153 9.70 -15.43 2.68
C HIS A 153 9.93 -14.21 3.57
N MET A 154 8.95 -13.30 3.64
CA MET A 154 9.04 -12.10 4.49
C MET A 154 9.24 -12.48 5.96
N VAL A 155 8.42 -13.38 6.51
CA VAL A 155 8.54 -13.83 7.92
C VAL A 155 9.89 -14.48 8.19
N ALA A 156 10.36 -15.34 7.30
CA ALA A 156 11.64 -16.03 7.47
C ALA A 156 12.86 -15.08 7.47
N ASN A 157 12.74 -13.92 6.81
CA ASN A 157 13.85 -12.97 6.68
C ASN A 157 13.68 -11.70 7.54
N TRP A 158 12.54 -11.53 8.21
CA TRP A 158 12.22 -10.35 9.02
C TRP A 158 13.20 -10.15 10.18
N GLN A 159 13.57 -11.22 10.85
CA GLN A 159 14.40 -11.20 12.06
C GLN A 159 15.90 -11.44 11.80
N ARG A 160 16.29 -11.75 10.57
CA ARG A 160 17.71 -11.95 10.25
C ARG A 160 18.42 -10.58 10.29
N ARG A 161 19.25 -10.41 11.31
CA ARG A 161 20.13 -9.23 11.48
C ARG A 161 21.34 -9.31 10.55
#